data_d70ed3e8d0fe801f1e438e35cd893a52
#
_entry.id   d70ed3e8d0fe801f1e438e35cd893a52
#
_cell.length_a   1.000
_cell.length_b   1.000
_cell.length_c   1.000
_cell.angle_alpha   90.00
_cell.angle_beta   90.00
_cell.angle_gamma   90.00
#
_symmetry.space_group_name_H-M   'P 1'
#
loop_
_entity.id
_entity.type
_entity.pdbx_description
1 polymer ?
#
loop_
_entity_poly.entity_id
_entity_poly.type
_entity_poly.pdbx_seq_one_letter_code
_entity_poly.pdbx_strand_id
1 'polypeptide(L)'
;MNIKIAALTLAIASGISAQWAIAADMPASPAPTIPVKQYVTQVNADNSVTFRYFAPGAKNVSVVVGVPVPDNIHPMTKDEAGVWSWRTPILKGNLYEYFFNVDGVRSIDTGTAMTKPQRQVNSSMILVPGSYLDTRSVAHGDLIAITYHSNALQSERQMYVWTPPGYTGMGEPLPVLYFYHGFGDTGRSAIDQGRIPQIMDNLLAEGKIKPMLVVIPDTETDAKGIIPEDFVPQERRKVFYPLNAKAADRELMNDIIPLISKRFNVRKDADGRALAGLSQGGYQALVSGMNHLESFGWLATFSGVTTTTVPDEGVAARLNDPAAINQQLRNFTVVVGDKDIVTGKDIAGLKTELEQKKINFDYQEYPGLNHEMDVWRPAYAAFVQKLFK
;
A
#
# COMPACT_ATOMS: atom_id res chain seq x y z
N MET A 1 76.03 -37.27 17.88
CA MET A 1 75.88 -36.32 16.76
C MET A 1 74.68 -35.46 17.04
N ASN A 2 74.90 -34.31 17.66
CA ASN A 2 73.87 -33.40 18.18
C ASN A 2 73.59 -32.33 17.15
N ILE A 3 72.35 -32.30 16.62
CA ILE A 3 71.86 -31.22 15.77
C ILE A 3 70.97 -30.31 16.66
N LYS A 4 71.47 -29.10 16.89
CA LYS A 4 70.72 -28.03 17.55
C LYS A 4 69.84 -27.36 16.50
N ILE A 5 68.53 -27.38 16.75
CA ILE A 5 67.59 -26.57 15.98
C ILE A 5 67.42 -25.25 16.70
N ALA A 6 67.85 -24.16 16.05
CA ALA A 6 67.63 -22.81 16.51
C ALA A 6 66.26 -22.35 16.08
N ALA A 7 65.39 -22.04 17.01
CA ALA A 7 64.09 -21.40 16.74
C ALA A 7 64.30 -19.92 16.51
N LEU A 8 63.97 -19.43 15.32
CA LEU A 8 63.98 -18.02 14.98
C LEU A 8 62.56 -17.46 15.26
N THR A 9 62.42 -16.69 16.33
CA THR A 9 61.17 -15.98 16.67
C THR A 9 61.15 -14.68 15.91
N LEU A 10 60.34 -14.57 14.88
CA LEU A 10 60.10 -13.33 14.17
C LEU A 10 58.91 -12.61 14.81
N ALA A 11 59.20 -11.57 15.59
CA ALA A 11 58.21 -10.68 16.12
C ALA A 11 57.81 -9.64 15.04
N ILE A 12 56.68 -9.82 14.41
CA ILE A 12 56.09 -8.79 13.56
C ILE A 12 55.19 -7.93 14.45
N ALA A 13 55.72 -6.81 14.86
CA ALA A 13 54.95 -5.71 15.47
C ALA A 13 54.31 -4.87 14.34
N SER A 14 53.15 -5.27 13.88
CA SER A 14 52.30 -4.43 13.01
C SER A 14 51.54 -3.44 13.91
N GLY A 15 52.11 -2.26 14.08
CA GLY A 15 51.38 -1.11 14.65
C GLY A 15 50.32 -0.64 13.69
N ILE A 16 49.08 -1.10 13.87
CA ILE A 16 47.91 -0.45 13.28
C ILE A 16 47.60 0.74 14.16
N SER A 17 48.18 1.90 13.82
CA SER A 17 47.67 3.18 14.32
C SER A 17 46.32 3.42 13.67
N ALA A 18 45.25 3.08 14.39
CA ALA A 18 43.92 3.57 14.04
C ALA A 18 43.95 5.10 14.21
N GLN A 19 44.17 5.80 13.12
CA GLN A 19 43.85 7.21 13.04
C GLN A 19 42.34 7.34 13.16
N TRP A 20 41.86 7.60 14.37
CA TRP A 20 40.52 8.16 14.53
C TRP A 20 40.57 9.51 13.82
N ALA A 21 39.96 9.57 12.63
CA ALA A 21 39.64 10.83 11.99
C ALA A 21 38.78 11.59 13.01
N ILE A 22 39.38 12.58 13.66
CA ILE A 22 38.63 13.57 14.42
C ILE A 22 37.71 14.18 13.36
N ALA A 23 36.42 13.90 13.48
CA ALA A 23 35.43 14.59 12.68
C ALA A 23 35.71 16.09 12.93
N ALA A 24 36.20 16.78 11.90
CA ALA A 24 36.36 18.20 11.97
C ALA A 24 35.05 18.75 12.50
N ASP A 25 35.09 19.61 13.48
CA ASP A 25 33.93 20.31 13.99
C ASP A 25 33.22 20.95 12.82
N MET A 26 32.24 20.24 12.28
CA MET A 26 31.31 20.84 11.35
C MET A 26 30.62 21.96 12.12
N PRO A 27 30.67 23.18 11.66
CA PRO A 27 29.97 24.27 12.35
C PRO A 27 28.52 23.80 12.49
N ALA A 28 28.00 23.80 13.70
CA ALA A 28 26.62 23.46 13.98
C ALA A 28 25.76 24.28 13.03
N SER A 29 24.89 23.59 12.29
CA SER A 29 23.87 24.28 11.48
C SER A 29 23.21 25.33 12.36
N PRO A 30 23.15 26.61 11.94
CA PRO A 30 22.50 27.63 12.72
C PRO A 30 21.11 27.16 13.12
N ALA A 31 20.78 27.26 14.39
CA ALA A 31 19.44 26.91 14.87
C ALA A 31 18.38 27.65 14.00
N PRO A 32 17.28 27.01 13.61
CA PRO A 32 16.26 27.68 12.83
C PRO A 32 15.79 28.93 13.58
N THR A 33 15.82 30.06 12.92
CA THR A 33 15.40 31.36 13.49
C THR A 33 13.91 31.42 13.77
N ILE A 34 13.13 30.51 13.15
CA ILE A 34 11.67 30.39 13.32
C ILE A 34 11.39 29.10 14.09
N PRO A 35 10.63 29.16 15.21
CA PRO A 35 10.20 27.98 15.93
C PRO A 35 9.47 27.00 15.01
N VAL A 36 9.77 25.71 15.11
CA VAL A 36 9.20 24.65 14.27
C VAL A 36 7.66 24.71 14.23
N LYS A 37 7.01 25.03 15.35
CA LYS A 37 5.56 25.16 15.43
C LYS A 37 4.94 26.25 14.55
N GLN A 38 5.70 27.21 14.08
CA GLN A 38 5.21 28.30 13.24
C GLN A 38 5.00 27.88 11.78
N TYR A 39 5.69 26.86 11.31
CA TYR A 39 5.58 26.39 9.94
C TYR A 39 5.20 24.91 9.81
N VAL A 40 4.74 24.28 10.87
CA VAL A 40 4.18 22.93 10.84
C VAL A 40 2.72 22.97 10.41
N THR A 41 2.35 22.13 9.45
CA THR A 41 0.96 21.85 9.10
C THR A 41 0.23 21.24 10.29
N GLN A 42 -0.97 21.72 10.60
CA GLN A 42 -1.74 21.24 11.75
C GLN A 42 -3.23 21.20 11.50
N VAL A 43 -3.90 20.24 12.13
CA VAL A 43 -5.36 20.22 12.25
C VAL A 43 -5.76 21.17 13.39
N ASN A 44 -6.69 22.06 13.11
CA ASN A 44 -7.27 22.98 14.10
C ASN A 44 -8.41 22.30 14.88
N ALA A 45 -8.80 22.89 16.02
CA ALA A 45 -9.86 22.35 16.86
C ALA A 45 -11.25 22.23 16.17
N ASP A 46 -11.46 22.97 15.10
CA ASP A 46 -12.67 22.94 14.29
C ASP A 46 -12.59 22.00 13.08
N ASN A 47 -11.57 21.14 13.03
CA ASN A 47 -11.28 20.26 11.90
C ASN A 47 -10.89 20.97 10.58
N SER A 48 -10.65 22.29 10.59
CA SER A 48 -9.92 22.89 9.48
C SER A 48 -8.43 22.54 9.57
N VAL A 49 -7.71 22.59 8.45
CA VAL A 49 -6.25 22.34 8.41
C VAL A 49 -5.56 23.65 8.03
N THR A 50 -4.55 24.03 8.80
CA THR A 50 -3.65 25.12 8.43
C THR A 50 -2.36 24.52 7.88
N PHE A 51 -2.21 24.57 6.56
CA PHE A 51 -0.97 24.20 5.87
C PHE A 51 0.06 25.30 6.02
N ARG A 52 1.32 24.95 6.29
CA ARG A 52 2.43 25.89 6.43
C ARG A 52 3.67 25.34 5.74
N TYR A 53 4.39 26.22 5.08
CA TYR A 53 5.65 25.88 4.40
C TYR A 53 6.64 27.03 4.49
N PHE A 54 7.84 26.77 4.97
CA PHE A 54 8.89 27.77 5.07
C PHE A 54 9.70 27.83 3.78
N ALA A 55 9.54 28.92 3.03
CA ALA A 55 10.27 29.18 1.79
C ALA A 55 10.44 30.69 1.55
N PRO A 56 11.33 31.36 2.28
CA PRO A 56 11.47 32.82 2.22
C PRO A 56 11.87 33.34 0.84
N GLY A 57 12.66 32.57 0.09
CA GLY A 57 13.11 32.92 -1.26
C GLY A 57 12.11 32.58 -2.39
N ALA A 58 11.05 31.82 -2.11
CA ALA A 58 10.09 31.43 -3.12
C ALA A 58 9.24 32.61 -3.58
N LYS A 59 8.87 32.59 -4.87
CA LYS A 59 7.98 33.58 -5.49
C LYS A 59 6.52 33.13 -5.41
N ASN A 60 6.27 31.83 -5.57
CA ASN A 60 4.94 31.24 -5.53
C ASN A 60 4.98 29.93 -4.76
N VAL A 61 4.05 29.74 -3.83
CA VAL A 61 3.81 28.47 -3.16
C VAL A 61 2.31 28.20 -3.20
N SER A 62 1.96 26.98 -3.54
CA SER A 62 0.60 26.46 -3.39
C SER A 62 0.63 25.10 -2.68
N VAL A 63 -0.44 24.77 -2.01
CA VAL A 63 -0.69 23.41 -1.51
C VAL A 63 -1.69 22.72 -2.43
N VAL A 64 -1.44 21.44 -2.74
CA VAL A 64 -2.35 20.57 -3.48
C VAL A 64 -2.85 19.53 -2.48
N VAL A 65 -4.18 19.46 -2.32
CA VAL A 65 -4.82 18.51 -1.39
C VAL A 65 -5.63 17.48 -2.18
N GLY A 66 -5.21 16.23 -2.11
CA GLY A 66 -5.80 15.14 -2.90
C GLY A 66 -5.25 15.05 -4.33
N VAL A 67 -6.10 14.68 -5.28
CA VAL A 67 -5.73 14.56 -6.70
C VAL A 67 -5.40 15.94 -7.27
N PRO A 68 -4.30 16.10 -8.06
CA PRO A 68 -3.87 17.40 -8.56
C PRO A 68 -4.73 17.90 -9.73
N VAL A 69 -5.97 18.26 -9.45
CA VAL A 69 -6.89 18.95 -10.35
C VAL A 69 -6.99 20.43 -9.96
N PRO A 70 -7.44 21.34 -10.86
CA PRO A 70 -7.46 22.77 -10.57
C PRO A 70 -8.11 23.17 -9.24
N ASP A 71 -9.24 22.56 -8.90
CA ASP A 71 -9.99 22.85 -7.67
C ASP A 71 -9.27 22.43 -6.38
N ASN A 72 -8.26 21.59 -6.49
CA ASN A 72 -7.46 21.09 -5.36
C ASN A 72 -6.13 21.84 -5.20
N ILE A 73 -5.85 22.86 -6.02
CA ILE A 73 -4.63 23.65 -5.98
C ILE A 73 -4.94 24.98 -5.31
N HIS A 74 -4.39 25.20 -4.12
CA HIS A 74 -4.68 26.38 -3.30
C HIS A 74 -3.44 27.26 -3.16
N PRO A 75 -3.42 28.48 -3.73
CA PRO A 75 -2.33 29.44 -3.52
C PRO A 75 -2.21 29.78 -2.03
N MET A 76 -0.95 29.90 -1.58
CA MET A 76 -0.64 30.25 -0.20
C MET A 76 -0.18 31.69 -0.07
N THR A 77 -0.36 32.29 1.10
CA THR A 77 0.07 33.65 1.42
C THR A 77 1.35 33.61 2.25
N LYS A 78 2.35 34.42 1.88
CA LYS A 78 3.63 34.53 2.59
C LYS A 78 3.57 35.65 3.64
N ASP A 79 4.02 35.36 4.86
CA ASP A 79 4.24 36.36 5.90
C ASP A 79 5.63 36.99 5.83
N GLU A 80 5.90 37.95 6.72
CA GLU A 80 7.20 38.66 6.77
C GLU A 80 8.37 37.76 7.15
N ALA A 81 8.09 36.65 7.85
CA ALA A 81 9.10 35.65 8.23
C ALA A 81 9.42 34.66 7.09
N GLY A 82 8.70 34.73 5.98
CA GLY A 82 8.87 33.84 4.84
C GLY A 82 8.13 32.51 4.97
N VAL A 83 7.16 32.43 5.88
CA VAL A 83 6.28 31.29 6.03
C VAL A 83 5.06 31.47 5.15
N TRP A 84 4.83 30.51 4.27
CA TRP A 84 3.63 30.42 3.44
C TRP A 84 2.56 29.68 4.20
N SER A 85 1.32 30.15 4.15
CA SER A 85 0.20 29.49 4.82
C SER A 85 -1.10 29.56 4.00
N TRP A 86 -1.92 28.51 4.19
CA TRP A 86 -3.30 28.47 3.71
C TRP A 86 -4.12 27.63 4.70
N ARG A 87 -5.35 28.08 4.99
CA ARG A 87 -6.28 27.38 5.87
C ARG A 87 -7.48 26.88 5.08
N THR A 88 -7.82 25.59 5.27
CA THR A 88 -9.00 24.99 4.64
C THR A 88 -10.30 25.50 5.28
N PRO A 89 -11.44 25.34 4.61
CA PRO A 89 -12.73 25.18 5.30
C PRO A 89 -12.67 24.03 6.31
N ILE A 90 -13.75 23.86 7.11
CA ILE A 90 -13.91 22.69 7.97
C ILE A 90 -13.95 21.43 7.10
N LEU A 91 -13.09 20.46 7.40
CA LEU A 91 -12.99 19.19 6.68
C LEU A 91 -13.74 18.09 7.42
N LYS A 92 -14.20 17.10 6.68
CA LYS A 92 -14.70 15.85 7.25
C LYS A 92 -13.55 15.03 7.81
N GLY A 93 -13.82 14.21 8.84
CA GLY A 93 -12.84 13.25 9.35
C GLY A 93 -12.39 12.30 8.25
N ASN A 94 -11.09 12.34 7.91
CA ASN A 94 -10.46 11.55 6.86
C ASN A 94 -8.94 11.66 6.91
N LEU A 95 -8.23 10.81 6.20
CA LEU A 95 -6.80 10.93 5.94
C LEU A 95 -6.61 11.60 4.58
N TYR A 96 -6.15 12.83 4.56
CA TYR A 96 -5.92 13.63 3.36
C TYR A 96 -4.46 13.53 2.93
N GLU A 97 -4.24 13.35 1.63
CA GLU A 97 -2.93 13.48 1.00
C GLU A 97 -2.72 14.90 0.53
N TYR A 98 -1.50 15.39 0.62
CA TYR A 98 -1.14 16.71 0.14
C TYR A 98 0.34 16.82 -0.21
N PHE A 99 0.68 17.83 -0.98
CA PHE A 99 2.04 18.26 -1.24
C PHE A 99 2.08 19.76 -1.53
N PHE A 100 3.25 20.35 -1.42
CA PHE A 100 3.45 21.74 -1.81
C PHE A 100 4.02 21.82 -3.23
N ASN A 101 3.65 22.87 -3.96
CA ASN A 101 4.28 23.27 -5.20
C ASN A 101 5.02 24.59 -4.93
N VAL A 102 6.34 24.55 -4.95
CA VAL A 102 7.22 25.68 -4.64
C VAL A 102 7.91 26.11 -5.94
N ASP A 103 7.50 27.23 -6.52
CA ASP A 103 8.01 27.73 -7.81
C ASP A 103 8.00 26.68 -8.93
N GLY A 104 6.95 25.83 -8.97
CA GLY A 104 6.81 24.75 -9.96
C GLY A 104 7.42 23.40 -9.53
N VAL A 105 8.13 23.35 -8.40
CA VAL A 105 8.74 22.12 -7.89
C VAL A 105 7.85 21.49 -6.83
N ARG A 106 7.50 20.20 -7.00
CA ARG A 106 6.77 19.42 -6.00
C ARG A 106 7.64 19.16 -4.79
N SER A 107 7.12 19.47 -3.60
CA SER A 107 7.81 19.30 -2.33
C SER A 107 6.89 18.64 -1.29
N ILE A 108 7.44 17.75 -0.49
CA ILE A 108 6.74 17.18 0.67
C ILE A 108 6.80 18.13 1.86
N ASP A 109 5.93 17.92 2.83
CA ASP A 109 5.98 18.62 4.11
C ASP A 109 7.04 17.95 5.01
N THR A 110 8.15 18.63 5.23
CA THR A 110 9.22 18.16 6.11
C THR A 110 8.91 18.35 7.59
N GLY A 111 7.83 19.06 7.91
CA GLY A 111 7.34 19.25 9.28
C GLY A 111 6.43 18.14 9.79
N THR A 112 6.09 17.14 8.95
CA THR A 112 5.27 15.99 9.33
C THR A 112 6.03 14.68 9.21
N ALA A 113 5.76 13.73 10.11
CA ALA A 113 6.24 12.36 9.99
C ALA A 113 5.34 11.48 9.08
N MET A 114 4.15 11.96 8.69
CA MET A 114 3.20 11.22 7.87
C MET A 114 3.44 11.49 6.40
N THR A 115 4.30 10.71 5.79
CA THR A 115 4.51 10.71 4.33
C THR A 115 3.81 9.51 3.71
N LYS A 116 3.38 9.67 2.46
CA LYS A 116 2.82 8.54 1.69
C LYS A 116 3.93 7.52 1.42
N PRO A 117 3.81 6.28 1.93
CA PRO A 117 4.87 5.29 1.84
C PRO A 117 4.85 4.60 0.47
N GLN A 118 5.36 5.28 -0.52
CA GLN A 118 5.51 4.79 -1.89
C GLN A 118 7.00 4.57 -2.22
N ARG A 119 7.28 3.91 -3.35
CA ARG A 119 8.65 3.75 -3.89
C ARG A 119 9.30 5.10 -4.18
N GLN A 120 8.49 6.11 -4.52
CA GLN A 120 8.90 7.51 -4.60
C GLN A 120 8.04 8.32 -3.64
N VAL A 121 8.63 8.76 -2.53
CA VAL A 121 7.93 9.62 -1.55
C VAL A 121 7.70 10.98 -2.18
N ASN A 122 6.44 11.29 -2.49
CA ASN A 122 6.08 12.50 -3.21
C ASN A 122 4.87 13.25 -2.63
N SER A 123 4.32 12.77 -1.52
CA SER A 123 3.19 13.38 -0.81
C SER A 123 3.34 13.19 0.69
N SER A 124 2.78 14.11 1.43
CA SER A 124 2.54 14.04 2.86
C SER A 124 1.08 13.69 3.12
N MET A 125 0.78 13.29 4.34
CA MET A 125 -0.57 12.95 4.77
C MET A 125 -0.92 13.67 6.06
N ILE A 126 -2.21 13.97 6.26
CA ILE A 126 -2.72 14.53 7.50
C ILE A 126 -4.06 13.90 7.85
N LEU A 127 -4.15 13.38 9.08
CA LEU A 127 -5.37 12.78 9.61
C LEU A 127 -6.23 13.86 10.27
N VAL A 128 -7.39 14.14 9.70
CA VAL A 128 -8.45 14.93 10.33
C VAL A 128 -9.35 13.96 11.10
N PRO A 129 -9.53 14.13 12.42
CA PRO A 129 -10.26 13.16 13.25
C PRO A 129 -11.76 13.15 12.96
N GLY A 130 -12.44 12.08 13.39
CA GLY A 130 -13.89 11.92 13.29
C GLY A 130 -14.35 10.91 12.25
N SER A 131 -13.48 9.95 11.87
CA SER A 131 -13.83 8.90 10.92
C SER A 131 -13.55 7.49 11.44
N TYR A 132 -13.94 6.48 10.65
CA TYR A 132 -13.62 5.08 10.92
C TYR A 132 -12.12 4.77 10.69
N LEU A 133 -11.34 5.75 10.20
CA LEU A 133 -9.89 5.64 10.00
C LEU A 133 -9.11 5.99 11.27
N ASP A 134 -9.76 6.53 12.27
CA ASP A 134 -9.10 6.94 13.52
C ASP A 134 -8.59 5.73 14.30
N THR A 135 -7.47 5.90 14.97
CA THR A 135 -7.06 4.97 16.02
C THR A 135 -7.96 5.21 17.23
N ARG A 136 -8.87 4.29 17.50
CA ARG A 136 -9.83 4.36 18.61
C ARG A 136 -9.27 3.65 19.84
N SER A 137 -9.83 3.94 21.02
CA SER A 137 -9.53 3.22 22.26
C SER A 137 -10.26 1.88 22.30
N VAL A 138 -9.81 0.93 21.49
CA VAL A 138 -10.29 -0.46 21.40
C VAL A 138 -9.11 -1.41 21.50
N ALA A 139 -9.34 -2.71 21.62
CA ALA A 139 -8.27 -3.69 21.51
C ALA A 139 -7.69 -3.65 20.08
N HIS A 140 -6.37 -3.60 19.98
CA HIS A 140 -5.65 -3.53 18.71
C HIS A 140 -5.02 -4.88 18.35
N GLY A 141 -5.04 -5.18 17.06
CA GLY A 141 -4.29 -6.29 16.50
C GLY A 141 -2.79 -6.00 16.39
N ASP A 142 -1.99 -7.04 16.27
CA ASP A 142 -0.56 -6.91 16.03
C ASP A 142 -0.26 -6.75 14.54
N LEU A 143 0.68 -5.88 14.21
CA LEU A 143 1.21 -5.71 12.86
C LEU A 143 2.63 -6.28 12.81
N ILE A 144 2.78 -7.42 12.14
CA ILE A 144 4.02 -8.20 12.09
C ILE A 144 4.68 -7.99 10.72
N ALA A 145 5.89 -7.46 10.70
CA ALA A 145 6.72 -7.41 9.50
C ALA A 145 7.47 -8.75 9.36
N ILE A 146 7.38 -9.36 8.18
CA ILE A 146 8.03 -10.63 7.87
C ILE A 146 8.95 -10.44 6.67
N THR A 147 10.25 -10.63 6.88
CA THR A 147 11.21 -10.79 5.80
C THR A 147 11.36 -12.28 5.47
N TYR A 148 11.38 -12.60 4.19
CA TYR A 148 11.50 -13.99 3.71
C TYR A 148 12.22 -14.03 2.38
N HIS A 149 12.87 -15.16 2.09
CA HIS A 149 13.40 -15.46 0.77
C HIS A 149 12.27 -15.97 -0.13
N SER A 150 12.01 -15.27 -1.23
CA SER A 150 11.11 -15.76 -2.27
C SER A 150 11.86 -16.67 -3.23
N ASN A 151 11.49 -17.95 -3.26
CA ASN A 151 12.05 -18.90 -4.24
C ASN A 151 11.51 -18.60 -5.65
N ALA A 152 10.29 -18.12 -5.75
CA ALA A 152 9.69 -17.75 -7.04
C ALA A 152 10.38 -16.55 -7.70
N LEU A 153 10.92 -15.62 -6.89
CA LEU A 153 11.56 -14.38 -7.37
C LEU A 153 13.08 -14.35 -7.13
N GLN A 154 13.65 -15.36 -6.45
CA GLN A 154 15.08 -15.45 -6.11
C GLN A 154 15.59 -14.18 -5.42
N SER A 155 14.83 -13.66 -4.48
CA SER A 155 15.14 -12.39 -3.78
C SER A 155 14.57 -12.36 -2.36
N GLU A 156 15.17 -11.53 -1.50
CA GLU A 156 14.61 -11.21 -0.20
C GLU A 156 13.41 -10.29 -0.38
N ARG A 157 12.31 -10.67 0.28
CA ARG A 157 11.03 -9.98 0.16
C ARG A 157 10.50 -9.63 1.56
N GLN A 158 9.55 -8.71 1.59
CA GLN A 158 8.88 -8.33 2.82
C GLN A 158 7.37 -8.35 2.63
N MET A 159 6.66 -8.78 3.67
CA MET A 159 5.21 -8.63 3.81
C MET A 159 4.85 -8.20 5.22
N TYR A 160 3.64 -7.68 5.38
CA TYR A 160 3.06 -7.38 6.68
C TYR A 160 1.87 -8.30 6.94
N VAL A 161 1.70 -8.69 8.19
CA VAL A 161 0.55 -9.48 8.63
C VAL A 161 -0.10 -8.76 9.80
N TRP A 162 -1.36 -8.35 9.63
CA TRP A 162 -2.19 -7.95 10.76
C TRP A 162 -2.88 -9.18 11.31
N THR A 163 -2.78 -9.38 12.62
CA THR A 163 -3.50 -10.42 13.36
C THR A 163 -4.53 -9.78 14.29
N PRO A 164 -5.70 -10.41 14.51
CA PRO A 164 -6.70 -9.80 15.39
C PRO A 164 -6.19 -9.72 16.83
N PRO A 165 -6.76 -8.80 17.66
CA PRO A 165 -6.40 -8.66 19.07
C PRO A 165 -6.46 -10.00 19.81
N GLY A 166 -5.40 -10.30 20.57
CA GLY A 166 -5.31 -11.51 21.35
C GLY A 166 -5.02 -12.79 20.55
N TYR A 167 -4.62 -12.69 19.30
CA TYR A 167 -4.21 -13.85 18.51
C TYR A 167 -2.96 -14.51 19.09
N THR A 168 -3.06 -15.77 19.49
CA THR A 168 -1.95 -16.54 20.09
C THR A 168 -1.44 -17.68 19.20
N GLY A 169 -2.08 -17.90 18.06
CA GLY A 169 -1.82 -19.07 17.20
C GLY A 169 -2.45 -20.37 17.70
N MET A 170 -3.17 -20.32 18.82
CA MET A 170 -3.93 -21.45 19.37
C MET A 170 -5.42 -21.31 19.06
N GLY A 171 -6.17 -22.39 19.20
CA GLY A 171 -7.62 -22.41 18.96
C GLY A 171 -7.98 -22.74 17.52
N GLU A 172 -9.16 -22.30 17.09
CA GLU A 172 -9.66 -22.56 15.75
C GLU A 172 -8.83 -21.81 14.68
N PRO A 173 -8.51 -22.45 13.56
CA PRO A 173 -7.79 -21.81 12.46
C PRO A 173 -8.56 -20.61 11.91
N LEU A 174 -7.91 -19.46 11.80
CA LEU A 174 -8.52 -18.26 11.27
C LEU A 174 -8.46 -18.19 9.74
N PRO A 175 -9.45 -17.59 9.08
CA PRO A 175 -9.39 -17.28 7.66
C PRO A 175 -8.38 -16.16 7.36
N VAL A 176 -7.98 -16.03 6.10
CA VAL A 176 -6.94 -15.10 5.66
C VAL A 176 -7.42 -14.26 4.47
N LEU A 177 -7.27 -12.96 4.58
CA LEU A 177 -7.35 -12.02 3.44
C LEU A 177 -5.94 -11.66 2.97
N TYR A 178 -5.62 -11.92 1.71
CA TYR A 178 -4.45 -11.40 1.03
C TYR A 178 -4.85 -10.11 0.31
N PHE A 179 -4.13 -9.00 0.59
CA PHE A 179 -4.47 -7.69 0.04
C PHE A 179 -3.30 -7.05 -0.71
N TYR A 180 -3.53 -6.68 -1.96
CA TYR A 180 -2.54 -6.19 -2.90
C TYR A 180 -2.65 -4.68 -3.11
N HIS A 181 -1.51 -3.99 -2.98
CA HIS A 181 -1.38 -2.55 -3.20
C HIS A 181 -1.32 -2.17 -4.68
N GLY A 182 -1.42 -0.87 -4.98
CA GLY A 182 -1.35 -0.32 -6.34
C GLY A 182 0.07 -0.13 -6.88
N PHE A 183 0.15 0.33 -8.12
CA PHE A 183 1.41 0.65 -8.79
C PHE A 183 2.18 1.76 -8.07
N GLY A 184 3.47 1.56 -7.86
CA GLY A 184 4.35 2.49 -7.17
C GLY A 184 4.19 2.51 -5.66
N ASP A 185 3.25 1.76 -5.12
CA ASP A 185 3.04 1.58 -3.69
C ASP A 185 4.00 0.53 -3.09
N THR A 186 3.87 0.29 -1.82
CA THR A 186 4.51 -0.78 -1.07
C THR A 186 3.49 -1.40 -0.11
N GLY A 187 3.81 -2.51 0.55
CA GLY A 187 2.95 -3.07 1.59
C GLY A 187 2.61 -2.05 2.69
N ARG A 188 3.51 -1.08 2.96
CA ARG A 188 3.26 0.01 3.91
C ARG A 188 2.15 0.96 3.47
N SER A 189 1.91 1.10 2.17
CA SER A 189 0.83 1.98 1.67
C SER A 189 -0.55 1.52 2.16
N ALA A 190 -0.81 0.22 2.16
CA ALA A 190 -2.06 -0.33 2.68
C ALA A 190 -2.22 -0.09 4.20
N ILE A 191 -1.11 -0.04 4.94
CA ILE A 191 -1.08 0.17 6.39
C ILE A 191 -1.26 1.65 6.73
N ASP A 192 -0.38 2.51 6.22
CA ASP A 192 -0.30 3.90 6.66
C ASP A 192 -1.32 4.78 5.91
N GLN A 193 -1.44 4.61 4.58
CA GLN A 193 -2.37 5.35 3.74
C GLN A 193 -3.75 4.68 3.70
N GLY A 194 -3.80 3.36 3.53
CA GLY A 194 -5.04 2.58 3.52
C GLY A 194 -5.70 2.45 4.88
N ARG A 195 -4.95 2.64 5.97
CA ARG A 195 -5.43 2.52 7.37
C ARG A 195 -6.03 1.15 7.68
N ILE A 196 -5.55 0.10 7.01
CA ILE A 196 -6.10 -1.26 7.18
C ILE A 196 -6.11 -1.71 8.65
N PRO A 197 -5.04 -1.57 9.46
CA PRO A 197 -5.10 -1.99 10.86
C PRO A 197 -6.20 -1.29 11.65
N GLN A 198 -6.36 0.03 11.48
CA GLN A 198 -7.39 0.80 12.19
C GLN A 198 -8.80 0.43 11.75
N ILE A 199 -9.01 0.19 10.46
CA ILE A 199 -10.29 -0.29 9.93
C ILE A 199 -10.63 -1.65 10.53
N MET A 200 -9.67 -2.58 10.55
CA MET A 200 -9.88 -3.94 11.08
C MET A 200 -10.15 -3.92 12.58
N ASP A 201 -9.35 -3.18 13.37
CA ASP A 201 -9.53 -3.05 14.81
C ASP A 201 -10.92 -2.48 15.15
N ASN A 202 -11.29 -1.38 14.48
CA ASN A 202 -12.57 -0.71 14.72
C ASN A 202 -13.76 -1.60 14.35
N LEU A 203 -13.73 -2.24 13.18
CA LEU A 203 -14.82 -3.09 12.71
C LEU A 203 -14.94 -4.38 13.55
N LEU A 204 -13.81 -4.92 14.02
CA LEU A 204 -13.83 -6.08 14.90
C LEU A 204 -14.42 -5.74 16.26
N ALA A 205 -14.04 -4.60 16.86
CA ALA A 205 -14.60 -4.10 18.10
C ALA A 205 -16.11 -3.80 18.01
N GLU A 206 -16.59 -3.41 16.83
CA GLU A 206 -18.01 -3.21 16.54
C GLU A 206 -18.76 -4.52 16.23
N GLY A 207 -18.08 -5.68 16.21
CA GLY A 207 -18.67 -6.99 15.88
C GLY A 207 -19.12 -7.12 14.41
N LYS A 208 -18.63 -6.23 13.53
CA LYS A 208 -19.04 -6.19 12.13
C LYS A 208 -18.30 -7.17 11.22
N ILE A 209 -17.12 -7.64 11.65
CA ILE A 209 -16.29 -8.58 10.91
C ILE A 209 -16.01 -9.84 11.74
N LYS A 210 -15.69 -10.92 11.04
CA LYS A 210 -15.15 -12.13 11.68
C LYS A 210 -13.66 -11.93 11.97
N PRO A 211 -13.10 -12.53 13.05
CA PRO A 211 -11.65 -12.58 13.23
C PRO A 211 -10.99 -13.24 12.01
N MET A 212 -9.96 -12.61 11.47
CA MET A 212 -9.19 -13.09 10.32
C MET A 212 -7.76 -12.53 10.37
N LEU A 213 -6.86 -13.10 9.62
CA LEU A 213 -5.56 -12.49 9.34
C LEU A 213 -5.66 -11.65 8.07
N VAL A 214 -4.90 -10.53 8.00
CA VAL A 214 -4.70 -9.78 6.76
C VAL A 214 -3.24 -9.81 6.39
N VAL A 215 -2.92 -10.38 5.24
CA VAL A 215 -1.56 -10.51 4.70
C VAL A 215 -1.39 -9.48 3.59
N ILE A 216 -0.39 -8.62 3.73
CA ILE A 216 -0.13 -7.50 2.84
C ILE A 216 1.29 -7.64 2.31
N PRO A 217 1.51 -8.36 1.20
CA PRO A 217 2.81 -8.47 0.56
C PRO A 217 3.16 -7.20 -0.21
N ASP A 218 4.44 -7.03 -0.51
CA ASP A 218 4.86 -6.11 -1.55
C ASP A 218 4.66 -6.79 -2.91
N THR A 219 3.75 -6.28 -3.73
CA THR A 219 3.34 -6.91 -4.99
C THR A 219 3.98 -6.30 -6.24
N GLU A 220 4.82 -5.28 -6.08
CA GLU A 220 5.79 -4.94 -7.11
C GLU A 220 7.02 -5.81 -6.92
N THR A 221 7.26 -6.68 -7.89
CA THR A 221 8.24 -7.75 -7.72
C THR A 221 9.67 -7.31 -7.99
N ASP A 222 9.91 -6.06 -8.43
CA ASP A 222 11.22 -5.48 -8.78
C ASP A 222 12.09 -6.44 -9.59
N ALA A 223 11.45 -7.28 -10.36
CA ALA A 223 12.05 -8.46 -10.94
C ALA A 223 13.10 -8.06 -11.98
N LYS A 224 14.32 -7.90 -11.50
CA LYS A 224 15.49 -7.86 -12.37
C LYS A 224 15.42 -9.09 -13.31
N GLY A 225 15.36 -8.81 -14.61
CA GLY A 225 15.21 -9.84 -15.64
C GLY A 225 13.77 -10.20 -16.03
N ILE A 226 12.74 -9.68 -15.33
CA ILE A 226 11.35 -9.78 -15.80
C ILE A 226 10.95 -8.53 -16.59
N ILE A 227 11.40 -7.35 -16.16
CA ILE A 227 11.16 -6.08 -16.88
C ILE A 227 12.33 -5.88 -17.84
N PRO A 228 12.09 -5.70 -19.15
CA PRO A 228 13.13 -5.38 -20.10
C PRO A 228 13.92 -4.14 -19.69
N GLU A 229 15.23 -4.11 -19.96
CA GLU A 229 16.09 -2.96 -19.65
C GLU A 229 15.67 -1.68 -20.36
N ASP A 230 15.04 -1.80 -21.53
CA ASP A 230 14.49 -0.72 -22.35
C ASP A 230 13.05 -0.36 -22.03
N PHE A 231 12.52 -0.88 -20.90
CA PHE A 231 11.16 -0.58 -20.45
C PHE A 231 10.93 0.92 -20.31
N VAL A 232 9.86 1.40 -20.95
CA VAL A 232 9.38 2.78 -20.81
C VAL A 232 8.06 2.81 -20.05
N PRO A 233 7.85 3.77 -19.13
CA PRO A 233 6.65 3.84 -18.29
C PRO A 233 5.32 3.86 -19.09
N GLN A 234 5.34 4.35 -20.31
CA GLN A 234 4.18 4.39 -21.20
C GLN A 234 3.71 2.99 -21.64
N GLU A 235 4.60 2.01 -21.63
CA GLU A 235 4.28 0.61 -21.98
C GLU A 235 3.85 -0.25 -20.78
N ARG A 236 3.68 0.38 -19.64
CA ARG A 236 3.34 -0.26 -18.37
C ARG A 236 2.25 -1.33 -18.49
N ARG A 237 1.15 -1.02 -19.20
CA ARG A 237 0.04 -1.95 -19.40
C ARG A 237 0.41 -3.14 -20.28
N LYS A 238 1.30 -2.95 -21.25
CA LYS A 238 1.68 -4.01 -22.21
C LYS A 238 2.77 -4.94 -21.69
N VAL A 239 3.69 -4.40 -20.92
CA VAL A 239 4.91 -5.12 -20.52
C VAL A 239 4.92 -5.40 -19.02
N PHE A 240 4.87 -4.34 -18.20
CA PHE A 240 5.05 -4.46 -16.76
C PHE A 240 3.90 -5.23 -16.09
N TYR A 241 2.64 -4.86 -16.31
CA TYR A 241 1.53 -5.46 -15.60
C TYR A 241 1.41 -6.98 -15.84
N PRO A 242 1.47 -7.50 -17.07
CA PRO A 242 1.42 -8.95 -17.29
C PRO A 242 2.57 -9.70 -16.62
N LEU A 243 3.79 -9.18 -16.75
CA LEU A 243 4.97 -9.82 -16.17
C LEU A 243 4.96 -9.78 -14.64
N ASN A 244 4.61 -8.63 -14.08
CA ASN A 244 4.51 -8.45 -12.64
C ASN A 244 3.37 -9.29 -12.03
N ALA A 245 2.23 -9.41 -12.71
CA ALA A 245 1.13 -10.25 -12.25
C ALA A 245 1.52 -11.73 -12.20
N LYS A 246 2.19 -12.25 -13.25
CA LYS A 246 2.70 -13.63 -13.27
C LYS A 246 3.75 -13.88 -12.19
N ALA A 247 4.60 -12.89 -11.90
CA ALA A 247 5.61 -13.00 -10.86
C ALA A 247 4.97 -13.01 -9.46
N ALA A 248 4.05 -12.07 -9.19
CA ALA A 248 3.31 -12.00 -7.93
C ALA A 248 2.43 -13.24 -7.70
N ASP A 249 1.83 -13.79 -8.76
CA ASP A 249 1.06 -15.03 -8.70
C ASP A 249 1.93 -16.22 -8.26
N ARG A 250 3.09 -16.41 -8.90
CA ARG A 250 4.02 -17.47 -8.49
C ARG A 250 4.49 -17.30 -7.05
N GLU A 251 4.80 -16.08 -6.64
CA GLU A 251 5.22 -15.78 -5.28
C GLU A 251 4.09 -16.07 -4.27
N LEU A 252 2.85 -15.65 -4.58
CA LEU A 252 1.69 -15.93 -3.74
C LEU A 252 1.52 -17.41 -3.48
N MET A 253 1.49 -18.20 -4.56
CA MET A 253 1.17 -19.62 -4.48
C MET A 253 2.29 -20.47 -3.93
N ASN A 254 3.55 -20.16 -4.29
CA ASN A 254 4.69 -21.01 -3.97
C ASN A 254 5.44 -20.60 -2.69
N ASP A 255 5.35 -19.34 -2.29
CA ASP A 255 6.09 -18.81 -1.14
C ASP A 255 5.17 -18.27 -0.04
N ILE A 256 4.27 -17.33 -0.36
CA ILE A 256 3.49 -16.59 0.65
C ILE A 256 2.46 -17.48 1.33
N ILE A 257 1.57 -18.14 0.58
CA ILE A 257 0.52 -19.01 1.16
C ILE A 257 1.14 -20.15 1.97
N PRO A 258 2.16 -20.88 1.49
CA PRO A 258 2.85 -21.89 2.28
C PRO A 258 3.49 -21.34 3.57
N LEU A 259 4.17 -20.19 3.48
CA LEU A 259 4.80 -19.56 4.64
C LEU A 259 3.78 -19.13 5.69
N ILE A 260 2.69 -18.50 5.30
CA ILE A 260 1.60 -18.11 6.21
C ILE A 260 0.95 -19.33 6.83
N SER A 261 0.68 -20.37 6.05
CA SER A 261 0.09 -21.63 6.53
C SER A 261 0.99 -22.43 7.48
N LYS A 262 2.32 -22.21 7.41
CA LYS A 262 3.30 -22.79 8.33
C LYS A 262 3.47 -21.99 9.61
N ARG A 263 3.41 -20.64 9.50
CA ARG A 263 3.74 -19.72 10.59
C ARG A 263 2.56 -19.37 11.47
N PHE A 264 1.36 -19.41 10.91
CA PHE A 264 0.12 -19.03 11.59
C PHE A 264 -0.89 -20.18 11.58
N ASN A 265 -1.76 -20.21 12.58
CA ASN A 265 -2.87 -21.16 12.63
C ASN A 265 -4.02 -20.63 11.76
N VAL A 266 -4.03 -21.02 10.50
CA VAL A 266 -4.98 -20.52 9.49
C VAL A 266 -5.68 -21.64 8.73
N ARG A 267 -6.89 -21.33 8.24
CA ARG A 267 -7.66 -22.20 7.36
C ARG A 267 -6.91 -22.40 6.02
N LYS A 268 -7.00 -23.63 5.49
CA LYS A 268 -6.29 -24.03 4.27
C LYS A 268 -7.22 -24.25 3.07
N ASP A 269 -8.52 -24.24 3.32
CA ASP A 269 -9.56 -24.38 2.28
C ASP A 269 -9.85 -23.03 1.61
N ALA A 270 -10.52 -23.10 0.46
CA ALA A 270 -10.88 -21.91 -0.32
C ALA A 270 -11.84 -20.97 0.42
N ASP A 271 -12.79 -21.52 1.16
CA ASP A 271 -13.74 -20.72 1.95
C ASP A 271 -13.05 -19.92 3.06
N GLY A 272 -11.85 -20.35 3.48
CA GLY A 272 -11.01 -19.64 4.44
C GLY A 272 -10.02 -18.66 3.80
N ARG A 273 -10.04 -18.46 2.47
CA ARG A 273 -9.12 -17.53 1.79
C ARG A 273 -9.84 -16.51 0.95
N ALA A 274 -9.44 -15.26 1.13
CA ALA A 274 -9.86 -14.12 0.31
C ALA A 274 -8.65 -13.48 -0.35
N LEU A 275 -8.85 -12.97 -1.57
CA LEU A 275 -7.86 -12.22 -2.31
C LEU A 275 -8.48 -10.92 -2.82
N ALA A 276 -7.85 -9.80 -2.55
CA ALA A 276 -8.32 -8.49 -2.99
C ALA A 276 -7.14 -7.57 -3.31
N GLY A 277 -7.39 -6.55 -4.09
CA GLY A 277 -6.37 -5.54 -4.36
C GLY A 277 -6.94 -4.30 -5.03
N LEU A 278 -6.14 -3.24 -5.05
CA LEU A 278 -6.50 -1.96 -5.66
C LEU A 278 -5.63 -1.64 -6.87
N SER A 279 -6.20 -1.01 -7.89
CA SER A 279 -5.49 -0.57 -9.09
C SER A 279 -4.70 -1.73 -9.75
N GLN A 280 -3.38 -1.64 -9.88
CA GLN A 280 -2.53 -2.76 -10.32
C GLN A 280 -2.75 -4.01 -9.46
N GLY A 281 -2.82 -3.85 -8.13
CA GLY A 281 -3.10 -4.97 -7.23
C GLY A 281 -4.46 -5.61 -7.47
N GLY A 282 -5.45 -4.83 -7.93
CA GLY A 282 -6.74 -5.34 -8.37
C GLY A 282 -6.64 -6.24 -9.62
N TYR A 283 -5.76 -5.91 -10.56
CA TYR A 283 -5.44 -6.77 -11.70
C TYR A 283 -4.73 -8.05 -11.26
N GLN A 284 -3.74 -7.94 -10.39
CA GLN A 284 -3.02 -9.11 -9.86
C GLN A 284 -3.95 -10.03 -9.07
N ALA A 285 -4.87 -9.48 -8.27
CA ALA A 285 -5.87 -10.26 -7.55
C ALA A 285 -6.82 -10.98 -8.51
N LEU A 286 -7.23 -10.31 -9.59
CA LEU A 286 -8.07 -10.93 -10.62
C LEU A 286 -7.33 -12.07 -11.34
N VAL A 287 -6.08 -11.85 -11.72
CA VAL A 287 -5.26 -12.88 -12.39
C VAL A 287 -5.05 -14.08 -11.47
N SER A 288 -4.56 -13.89 -10.26
CA SER A 288 -4.31 -15.00 -9.33
C SER A 288 -5.60 -15.69 -8.88
N GLY A 289 -6.65 -14.93 -8.56
CA GLY A 289 -7.92 -15.49 -8.11
C GLY A 289 -8.62 -16.34 -9.16
N MET A 290 -8.57 -15.92 -10.43
CA MET A 290 -9.19 -16.68 -11.52
C MET A 290 -8.32 -17.87 -11.98
N ASN A 291 -6.99 -17.73 -12.00
CA ASN A 291 -6.09 -18.83 -12.37
C ASN A 291 -6.05 -19.93 -11.31
N HIS A 292 -6.29 -19.58 -10.03
CA HIS A 292 -6.33 -20.51 -8.90
C HIS A 292 -7.67 -20.48 -8.18
N LEU A 293 -8.76 -20.57 -8.95
CA LEU A 293 -10.13 -20.46 -8.44
C LEU A 293 -10.41 -21.42 -7.28
N GLU A 294 -9.81 -22.63 -7.31
CA GLU A 294 -9.93 -23.65 -6.25
C GLU A 294 -9.28 -23.24 -4.93
N SER A 295 -8.46 -22.20 -4.92
CA SER A 295 -7.73 -21.73 -3.73
C SER A 295 -8.42 -20.61 -2.98
N PHE A 296 -9.41 -19.95 -3.61
CA PHE A 296 -10.06 -18.75 -3.05
C PHE A 296 -11.58 -18.86 -3.12
N GLY A 297 -12.26 -18.54 -2.02
CA GLY A 297 -13.72 -18.41 -1.98
C GLY A 297 -14.21 -16.96 -2.14
N TRP A 298 -13.30 -15.98 -2.02
CA TRP A 298 -13.65 -14.56 -1.96
C TRP A 298 -12.66 -13.76 -2.80
N LEU A 299 -13.17 -12.95 -3.73
CA LEU A 299 -12.35 -12.20 -4.66
C LEU A 299 -12.84 -10.75 -4.75
N ALA A 300 -11.92 -9.78 -4.79
CA ALA A 300 -12.29 -8.39 -5.07
C ALA A 300 -11.24 -7.66 -5.89
N THR A 301 -11.71 -6.74 -6.74
CA THR A 301 -10.90 -5.78 -7.47
C THR A 301 -11.44 -4.37 -7.25
N PHE A 302 -10.58 -3.47 -6.71
CA PHE A 302 -10.93 -2.08 -6.43
C PHE A 302 -10.24 -1.18 -7.45
N SER A 303 -10.99 -0.60 -8.36
CA SER A 303 -10.48 0.20 -9.48
C SER A 303 -9.32 -0.52 -10.20
N GLY A 304 -9.44 -1.83 -10.40
CA GLY A 304 -8.37 -2.63 -11.00
C GLY A 304 -8.22 -2.36 -12.49
N VAL A 305 -7.00 -2.46 -12.99
CA VAL A 305 -6.79 -2.78 -14.41
C VAL A 305 -7.42 -4.15 -14.66
N THR A 306 -7.95 -4.40 -15.82
CA THR A 306 -8.65 -5.65 -16.10
C THR A 306 -8.14 -6.32 -17.37
N THR A 307 -8.55 -7.56 -17.55
CA THR A 307 -8.21 -8.35 -18.75
C THR A 307 -8.79 -7.80 -20.04
N THR A 308 -9.73 -6.87 -19.96
CA THR A 308 -10.24 -6.16 -21.16
C THR A 308 -9.18 -5.24 -21.78
N THR A 309 -8.19 -4.76 -21.02
CA THR A 309 -7.12 -3.89 -21.51
C THR A 309 -5.73 -4.50 -21.35
N VAL A 310 -5.57 -5.47 -20.45
CA VAL A 310 -4.33 -6.25 -20.24
C VAL A 310 -4.70 -7.73 -20.26
N PRO A 311 -4.76 -8.36 -21.43
CA PRO A 311 -5.22 -9.73 -21.57
C PRO A 311 -4.41 -10.74 -20.75
N ASP A 312 -5.10 -11.72 -20.16
CA ASP A 312 -4.52 -12.91 -19.55
C ASP A 312 -5.31 -14.14 -20.04
N GLU A 313 -4.59 -15.10 -20.62
CA GLU A 313 -5.21 -16.29 -21.25
C GLU A 313 -5.92 -17.18 -20.22
N GLY A 314 -5.35 -17.30 -19.02
CA GLY A 314 -5.94 -18.12 -17.95
C GLY A 314 -7.24 -17.50 -17.44
N VAL A 315 -7.26 -16.18 -17.20
CA VAL A 315 -8.48 -15.47 -16.83
C VAL A 315 -9.53 -15.57 -17.93
N ALA A 316 -9.14 -15.37 -19.20
CA ALA A 316 -10.07 -15.48 -20.33
C ALA A 316 -10.68 -16.90 -20.43
N ALA A 317 -9.86 -17.94 -20.26
CA ALA A 317 -10.33 -19.32 -20.22
C ALA A 317 -11.31 -19.55 -19.06
N ARG A 318 -10.98 -19.03 -17.86
CA ARG A 318 -11.82 -19.17 -16.66
C ARG A 318 -13.16 -18.44 -16.80
N LEU A 319 -13.17 -17.24 -17.35
CA LEU A 319 -14.42 -16.48 -17.61
C LEU A 319 -15.35 -17.17 -18.60
N ASN A 320 -14.89 -18.15 -19.38
CA ASN A 320 -15.72 -18.99 -20.23
C ASN A 320 -16.37 -20.18 -19.49
N ASP A 321 -16.09 -20.35 -18.19
CA ASP A 321 -16.77 -21.32 -17.32
C ASP A 321 -17.47 -20.61 -16.15
N PRO A 322 -18.57 -19.87 -16.41
CA PRO A 322 -19.28 -19.14 -15.38
C PRO A 322 -19.88 -20.05 -14.30
N ALA A 323 -20.18 -21.30 -14.62
CA ALA A 323 -20.71 -22.25 -13.66
C ALA A 323 -19.69 -22.57 -12.56
N ALA A 324 -18.43 -22.83 -12.93
CA ALA A 324 -17.35 -23.06 -11.97
C ALA A 324 -17.11 -21.83 -11.09
N ILE A 325 -17.09 -20.61 -11.67
CA ILE A 325 -16.92 -19.37 -10.92
C ILE A 325 -18.05 -19.18 -9.91
N ASN A 326 -19.30 -19.28 -10.35
CA ASN A 326 -20.48 -19.08 -9.51
C ASN A 326 -20.62 -20.15 -8.41
N GLN A 327 -20.10 -21.35 -8.64
CA GLN A 327 -20.08 -22.41 -7.65
C GLN A 327 -18.99 -22.17 -6.59
N GLN A 328 -17.81 -21.72 -7.03
CA GLN A 328 -16.62 -21.60 -6.19
C GLN A 328 -16.60 -20.31 -5.36
N LEU A 329 -16.89 -19.18 -5.99
CA LEU A 329 -16.83 -17.89 -5.31
C LEU A 329 -18.08 -17.63 -4.47
N ARG A 330 -17.88 -17.41 -3.18
CA ARG A 330 -18.91 -16.95 -2.23
C ARG A 330 -19.24 -15.47 -2.45
N ASN A 331 -18.24 -14.73 -2.90
CA ASN A 331 -18.39 -13.32 -3.28
C ASN A 331 -17.31 -12.93 -4.29
N PHE A 332 -17.71 -12.22 -5.32
CA PHE A 332 -16.83 -11.51 -6.24
C PHE A 332 -17.23 -10.04 -6.25
N THR A 333 -16.39 -9.16 -5.69
CA THR A 333 -16.67 -7.72 -5.59
C THR A 333 -15.87 -6.93 -6.61
N VAL A 334 -16.54 -6.05 -7.35
CA VAL A 334 -15.97 -5.13 -8.33
C VAL A 334 -16.32 -3.71 -7.92
N VAL A 335 -15.30 -2.86 -7.73
CA VAL A 335 -15.46 -1.49 -7.21
C VAL A 335 -14.82 -0.48 -8.13
N VAL A 336 -15.43 0.70 -8.26
CA VAL A 336 -14.87 1.82 -9.01
C VAL A 336 -15.43 3.17 -8.51
N GLY A 337 -14.69 4.26 -8.71
CA GLY A 337 -15.24 5.62 -8.65
C GLY A 337 -15.89 5.99 -9.99
N ASP A 338 -17.03 6.65 -10.00
CA ASP A 338 -17.74 7.02 -11.24
C ASP A 338 -16.97 8.04 -12.11
N LYS A 339 -15.97 8.71 -11.51
CA LYS A 339 -15.05 9.64 -12.18
C LYS A 339 -13.65 9.05 -12.39
N ASP A 340 -13.46 7.74 -12.22
CA ASP A 340 -12.16 7.08 -12.36
C ASP A 340 -11.64 7.20 -13.81
N ILE A 341 -10.72 8.15 -14.02
CA ILE A 341 -10.10 8.41 -15.33
C ILE A 341 -8.98 7.41 -15.66
N VAL A 342 -8.54 6.60 -14.70
CA VAL A 342 -7.41 5.68 -14.85
C VAL A 342 -7.90 4.30 -15.28
N THR A 343 -8.88 3.76 -14.57
CA THR A 343 -9.37 2.38 -14.77
C THR A 343 -10.90 2.29 -14.94
N GLY A 344 -11.62 3.41 -14.99
CA GLY A 344 -13.08 3.39 -15.16
C GLY A 344 -13.54 2.62 -16.39
N LYS A 345 -12.81 2.75 -17.53
CA LYS A 345 -13.09 1.99 -18.75
C LYS A 345 -12.81 0.49 -18.60
N ASP A 346 -11.73 0.15 -17.86
CA ASP A 346 -11.39 -1.24 -17.54
C ASP A 346 -12.53 -1.91 -16.77
N ILE A 347 -12.97 -1.26 -15.70
CA ILE A 347 -14.04 -1.79 -14.84
C ILE A 347 -15.39 -1.85 -15.57
N ALA A 348 -15.72 -0.86 -16.38
CA ALA A 348 -16.93 -0.89 -17.20
C ALA A 348 -16.92 -2.07 -18.21
N GLY A 349 -15.77 -2.34 -18.80
CA GLY A 349 -15.56 -3.50 -19.69
C GLY A 349 -15.72 -4.81 -18.93
N LEU A 350 -15.07 -4.97 -17.79
CA LEU A 350 -15.19 -6.14 -16.93
C LEU A 350 -16.65 -6.37 -16.49
N LYS A 351 -17.33 -5.33 -16.01
CA LYS A 351 -18.74 -5.39 -15.61
C LYS A 351 -19.58 -5.95 -16.75
N THR A 352 -19.44 -5.39 -17.95
CA THR A 352 -20.19 -5.84 -19.13
C THR A 352 -19.91 -7.31 -19.46
N GLU A 353 -18.64 -7.74 -19.39
CA GLU A 353 -18.24 -9.12 -19.64
C GLU A 353 -18.86 -10.09 -18.62
N LEU A 354 -18.79 -9.75 -17.33
CA LEU A 354 -19.36 -10.56 -16.25
C LEU A 354 -20.89 -10.71 -16.39
N GLU A 355 -21.59 -9.61 -16.73
CA GLU A 355 -23.04 -9.62 -16.99
C GLU A 355 -23.42 -10.51 -18.19
N GLN A 356 -22.70 -10.37 -19.31
CA GLN A 356 -22.92 -11.18 -20.52
C GLN A 356 -22.70 -12.66 -20.28
N LYS A 357 -21.68 -13.00 -19.47
CA LYS A 357 -21.33 -14.38 -19.12
C LYS A 357 -22.17 -14.93 -17.95
N LYS A 358 -23.04 -14.13 -17.35
CA LYS A 358 -23.87 -14.50 -16.19
C LYS A 358 -23.05 -14.95 -14.98
N ILE A 359 -21.92 -14.29 -14.76
CA ILE A 359 -21.10 -14.48 -13.57
C ILE A 359 -21.68 -13.62 -12.45
N ASN A 360 -21.86 -14.21 -11.26
CA ASN A 360 -22.36 -13.49 -10.10
C ASN A 360 -21.27 -12.60 -9.52
N PHE A 361 -21.56 -11.32 -9.34
CA PHE A 361 -20.66 -10.36 -8.71
C PHE A 361 -21.42 -9.23 -8.02
N ASP A 362 -20.79 -8.61 -7.02
CA ASP A 362 -21.25 -7.38 -6.38
C ASP A 362 -20.56 -6.20 -7.02
N TYR A 363 -21.32 -5.29 -7.61
CA TYR A 363 -20.79 -4.05 -8.16
C TYR A 363 -21.04 -2.88 -7.23
N GLN A 364 -19.98 -2.10 -6.97
CA GLN A 364 -20.07 -0.90 -6.15
C GLN A 364 -19.44 0.27 -6.88
N GLU A 365 -20.22 1.33 -7.06
CA GLU A 365 -19.78 2.57 -7.67
C GLU A 365 -19.86 3.71 -6.66
N TYR A 366 -18.77 4.47 -6.54
CA TYR A 366 -18.66 5.58 -5.60
C TYR A 366 -18.83 6.91 -6.34
N PRO A 367 -19.95 7.62 -6.12
CA PRO A 367 -20.30 8.81 -6.89
C PRO A 367 -19.36 9.99 -6.59
N GLY A 368 -18.97 10.71 -7.64
CA GLY A 368 -18.12 11.90 -7.57
C GLY A 368 -16.64 11.61 -7.32
N LEU A 369 -16.24 10.34 -7.14
CA LEU A 369 -14.88 9.96 -6.79
C LEU A 369 -14.10 9.42 -7.99
N ASN A 370 -12.77 9.64 -7.97
CA ASN A 370 -11.83 9.25 -9.00
C ASN A 370 -11.05 7.99 -8.58
N HIS A 371 -9.83 7.82 -9.08
CA HIS A 371 -8.87 6.75 -8.77
C HIS A 371 -8.13 7.08 -7.48
N GLU A 372 -8.74 6.84 -6.33
CA GLU A 372 -8.26 7.40 -5.07
C GLU A 372 -8.68 6.60 -3.82
N MET A 373 -8.00 6.86 -2.71
CA MET A 373 -8.24 6.18 -1.44
C MET A 373 -9.64 6.40 -0.86
N ASP A 374 -10.32 7.47 -1.25
CA ASP A 374 -11.70 7.73 -0.82
C ASP A 374 -12.72 6.78 -1.46
N VAL A 375 -12.34 6.10 -2.55
CA VAL A 375 -13.03 4.92 -3.09
C VAL A 375 -12.62 3.67 -2.33
N TRP A 376 -11.30 3.44 -2.17
CA TRP A 376 -10.77 2.14 -1.78
C TRP A 376 -10.90 1.84 -0.28
N ARG A 377 -10.77 2.84 0.60
CA ARG A 377 -10.95 2.65 2.05
C ARG A 377 -12.37 2.21 2.42
N PRO A 378 -13.44 2.91 1.98
CA PRO A 378 -14.81 2.45 2.26
C PRO A 378 -15.13 1.14 1.54
N ALA A 379 -14.61 0.90 0.33
CA ALA A 379 -14.75 -0.36 -0.38
C ALA A 379 -14.11 -1.51 0.40
N TYR A 380 -12.89 -1.32 0.91
CA TYR A 380 -12.22 -2.30 1.77
C TYR A 380 -13.06 -2.58 3.03
N ALA A 381 -13.50 -1.54 3.73
CA ALA A 381 -14.33 -1.67 4.92
C ALA A 381 -15.67 -2.41 4.63
N ALA A 382 -16.28 -2.16 3.49
CA ALA A 382 -17.49 -2.88 3.06
C ALA A 382 -17.21 -4.35 2.70
N PHE A 383 -16.10 -4.61 2.02
CA PHE A 383 -15.71 -5.95 1.59
C PHE A 383 -15.40 -6.86 2.78
N VAL A 384 -14.57 -6.41 3.73
CA VAL A 384 -14.21 -7.24 4.90
C VAL A 384 -15.40 -7.60 5.78
N GLN A 385 -16.46 -6.79 5.76
CA GLN A 385 -17.70 -7.10 6.47
C GLN A 385 -18.52 -8.24 5.83
N LYS A 386 -18.25 -8.59 4.59
CA LYS A 386 -18.90 -9.72 3.89
C LYS A 386 -18.13 -11.02 4.09
N LEU A 387 -16.82 -10.94 4.32
CA LEU A 387 -15.93 -12.09 4.34
C LEU A 387 -16.27 -13.12 5.42
N PHE A 388 -16.15 -14.40 5.05
CA PHE A 388 -16.15 -15.56 5.94
C PHE A 388 -17.43 -15.71 6.79
N LYS A 389 -18.56 -15.23 6.27
CA LYS A 389 -19.88 -15.36 6.89
C LYS A 389 -20.60 -16.61 6.43
#